data_c35edb36950fb137408ce2a601c9a267
#
_entry.id   c35edb36950fb137408ce2a601c9a267
#
_cell.length_a   1.000
_cell.length_b   1.000
_cell.length_c   1.000
_cell.angle_alpha   90.00
_cell.angle_beta   90.00
_cell.angle_gamma   90.00
#
_symmetry.space_group_name_H-M   'P 1'
#
loop_
_entity.id
_entity.type
_entity.pdbx_description
1 polymer ?
#
loop_
_entity_poly.entity_id
_entity_poly.type
_entity_poly.pdbx_seq_one_letter_code
_entity_poly.pdbx_strand_id
1 'polypeptide(L)'
;MGGGIDMIKSIKNINIKLFFALLVMGLCPTVYVTVRTFFLGQLPGEWAFSIAGQLSWVNLLYEIINEAIILPLFFFVGKITNDKAEFTNRLKTGLLTTLCIYSVLSAVIIIFARPLLQLMAASPDILDASATYIRIESVANIFGILYSFACVALVAVEKEKLVYILTGAKLILSIISDTFLVSSLPFSAQLGVNGIGISNIIVNACLFIIIMIMLGRLGYNVFGRSKLSFSWMKSFVKIGGVSGLESLVRNVAYMLMVSRMVNVVGEQGTYWVANNFIWGWLLLPVLQLGELIKQETAKDENAVRNNTKGYFGITGIICALWFVLIPFYKPFMKYVLNFDDVDKLFHLVMILLGFYVLFAVQNVFDMTFYGRGKTNYMLFESVVTNSVYYGMFFILYLKGIWVPTLTGIALMFGGGNAFDSIVSGIAYYVFRKRQAI
;
A
#
# COMPACT_ATOMS: atom_id res chain seq x y z
N MET A 1 33.20 -22.23 0.12
CA MET A 1 33.37 -21.41 1.35
C MET A 1 33.49 -19.89 1.07
N GLY A 2 33.89 -19.40 -0.12
CA GLY A 2 34.02 -17.97 -0.41
C GLY A 2 32.71 -17.17 -0.41
N GLY A 3 31.59 -17.74 -0.85
CA GLY A 3 30.31 -17.03 -0.99
C GLY A 3 29.67 -16.58 0.32
N GLY A 4 29.83 -17.34 1.40
CA GLY A 4 29.29 -17.00 2.73
C GLY A 4 30.05 -15.85 3.40
N ILE A 5 31.36 -15.80 3.23
CA ILE A 5 32.21 -14.72 3.78
C ILE A 5 31.90 -13.40 3.08
N ASP A 6 31.66 -13.42 1.76
CA ASP A 6 31.28 -12.25 0.99
C ASP A 6 29.89 -11.73 1.38
N MET A 7 28.94 -12.63 1.69
CA MET A 7 27.59 -12.26 2.12
C MET A 7 27.62 -11.60 3.51
N ILE A 8 28.39 -12.13 4.47
CA ILE A 8 28.55 -11.54 5.80
C ILE A 8 29.20 -10.15 5.72
N LYS A 9 30.22 -9.99 4.87
CA LYS A 9 30.82 -8.67 4.63
C LYS A 9 29.79 -7.69 4.01
N SER A 10 28.98 -8.14 3.09
CA SER A 10 27.93 -7.34 2.45
C SER A 10 26.88 -6.90 3.46
N ILE A 11 26.44 -7.80 4.37
CA ILE A 11 25.47 -7.45 5.44
C ILE A 11 26.03 -6.36 6.38
N LYS A 12 27.33 -6.39 6.69
CA LYS A 12 27.98 -5.39 7.55
C LYS A 12 27.97 -3.97 6.94
N ASN A 13 27.88 -3.85 5.63
CA ASN A 13 27.81 -2.56 4.93
C ASN A 13 26.40 -1.96 4.95
N ILE A 14 25.38 -2.75 5.25
CA ILE A 14 23.97 -2.34 5.24
C ILE A 14 23.66 -1.53 6.51
N ASN A 15 22.90 -0.48 6.38
CA ASN A 15 22.46 0.35 7.51
C ASN A 15 21.34 -0.34 8.30
N ILE A 16 21.71 -1.32 9.11
CA ILE A 16 20.77 -2.10 9.93
C ILE A 16 20.00 -1.21 10.93
N LYS A 17 20.58 -0.11 11.41
CA LYS A 17 19.87 0.84 12.28
C LYS A 17 18.69 1.49 11.56
N LEU A 18 18.90 1.87 10.30
CA LEU A 18 17.83 2.43 9.47
C LEU A 18 16.76 1.36 9.18
N PHE A 19 17.17 0.12 8.91
CA PHE A 19 16.21 -0.99 8.71
C PHE A 19 15.28 -1.17 9.92
N PHE A 20 15.83 -1.20 11.14
CA PHE A 20 15.00 -1.31 12.35
C PHE A 20 14.11 -0.08 12.57
N ALA A 21 14.58 1.12 12.25
CA ALA A 21 13.74 2.32 12.33
C ALA A 21 12.55 2.24 11.35
N LEU A 22 12.79 1.78 10.12
CA LEU A 22 11.74 1.56 9.12
C LEU A 22 10.75 0.46 9.57
N LEU A 23 11.25 -0.64 10.16
CA LEU A 23 10.39 -1.69 10.72
C LEU A 23 9.44 -1.15 11.79
N VAL A 24 9.95 -0.38 12.75
CA VAL A 24 9.13 0.22 13.81
C VAL A 24 8.05 1.14 13.21
N MET A 25 8.40 1.92 12.20
CA MET A 25 7.42 2.77 11.52
C MET A 25 6.37 1.99 10.76
N GLY A 26 6.77 0.91 10.08
CA GLY A 26 5.85 0.03 9.36
C GLY A 26 4.93 -0.76 10.30
N LEU A 27 5.34 -1.03 11.56
CA LEU A 27 4.49 -1.69 12.54
C LEU A 27 3.27 -0.87 12.95
N CYS A 28 3.36 0.45 12.96
CA CYS A 28 2.25 1.30 13.39
C CYS A 28 0.95 1.05 12.59
N PRO A 29 0.94 1.13 11.25
CA PRO A 29 -0.27 0.83 10.48
C PRO A 29 -0.68 -0.64 10.61
N THR A 30 0.26 -1.58 10.72
CA THR A 30 -0.03 -3.01 10.87
C THR A 30 -0.77 -3.30 12.18
N VAL A 31 -0.28 -2.75 13.30
CA VAL A 31 -0.93 -2.91 14.61
C VAL A 31 -2.35 -2.33 14.59
N TYR A 32 -2.51 -1.15 14.04
CA TYR A 32 -3.81 -0.50 13.93
C TYR A 32 -4.81 -1.31 13.08
N VAL A 33 -4.39 -1.82 11.91
CA VAL A 33 -5.23 -2.67 11.06
C VAL A 33 -5.57 -3.99 11.78
N THR A 34 -4.63 -4.55 12.53
CA THR A 34 -4.85 -5.77 13.33
C THR A 34 -5.92 -5.56 14.41
N VAL A 35 -5.84 -4.46 15.19
CA VAL A 35 -6.85 -4.12 16.20
C VAL A 35 -8.21 -3.90 15.54
N ARG A 36 -8.26 -3.24 14.40
CA ARG A 36 -9.48 -3.05 13.61
C ARG A 36 -10.07 -4.39 13.16
N THR A 37 -9.23 -5.30 12.63
CA THR A 37 -9.66 -6.63 12.22
C THR A 37 -10.24 -7.42 13.40
N PHE A 38 -9.62 -7.33 14.56
CA PHE A 38 -10.15 -7.92 15.79
C PHE A 38 -11.53 -7.39 16.16
N PHE A 39 -11.76 -6.07 16.11
CA PHE A 39 -13.08 -5.48 16.38
C PHE A 39 -14.12 -5.91 15.33
N LEU A 40 -13.74 -6.00 14.05
CA LEU A 40 -14.64 -6.48 13.01
C LEU A 40 -15.07 -7.92 13.23
N GLY A 41 -14.20 -8.80 13.73
CA GLY A 41 -14.51 -10.18 14.07
C GLY A 41 -15.45 -10.32 15.29
N GLN A 42 -15.64 -9.25 16.08
CA GLN A 42 -16.60 -9.22 17.19
C GLN A 42 -17.98 -8.73 16.78
N LEU A 43 -18.14 -8.18 15.57
CA LEU A 43 -19.43 -7.67 15.11
C LEU A 43 -20.40 -8.82 14.84
N PRO A 44 -21.69 -8.64 15.15
CA PRO A 44 -22.70 -9.65 14.84
C PRO A 44 -22.88 -9.78 13.32
N GLY A 45 -22.90 -11.02 12.83
CA GLY A 45 -23.12 -11.34 11.42
C GLY A 45 -21.85 -11.72 10.65
N GLU A 46 -22.04 -12.48 9.58
CA GLU A 46 -20.95 -13.10 8.81
C GLU A 46 -20.27 -12.14 7.81
N TRP A 47 -20.79 -10.92 7.63
CA TRP A 47 -20.46 -10.06 6.50
C TRP A 47 -19.47 -8.92 6.80
N ALA A 48 -19.08 -8.71 8.06
CA ALA A 48 -18.24 -7.56 8.43
C ALA A 48 -16.93 -7.52 7.64
N PHE A 49 -16.24 -8.64 7.53
CA PHE A 49 -14.99 -8.72 6.76
C PHE A 49 -15.22 -8.57 5.25
N SER A 50 -16.34 -9.10 4.73
CA SER A 50 -16.69 -9.00 3.31
C SER A 50 -17.02 -7.57 2.92
N ILE A 51 -17.74 -6.83 3.75
CA ILE A 51 -18.04 -5.40 3.56
C ILE A 51 -16.76 -4.58 3.62
N ALA A 52 -15.92 -4.79 4.66
CA ALA A 52 -14.63 -4.10 4.78
C ALA A 52 -13.70 -4.42 3.60
N GLY A 53 -13.71 -5.65 3.12
CA GLY A 53 -12.92 -6.12 2.00
C GLY A 53 -13.27 -5.45 0.67
N GLN A 54 -14.52 -4.97 0.49
CA GLN A 54 -14.91 -4.24 -0.72
C GLN A 54 -14.12 -2.93 -0.89
N LEU A 55 -13.64 -2.33 0.19
CA LEU A 55 -12.81 -1.13 0.10
C LEU A 55 -11.45 -1.41 -0.57
N SER A 56 -10.95 -2.64 -0.56
CA SER A 56 -9.63 -2.98 -1.09
C SER A 56 -9.46 -2.57 -2.55
N TRP A 57 -10.42 -2.91 -3.41
CA TRP A 57 -10.36 -2.54 -4.83
C TRP A 57 -10.65 -1.05 -5.07
N VAL A 58 -11.46 -0.40 -4.22
CA VAL A 58 -11.67 1.06 -4.27
C VAL A 58 -10.37 1.79 -3.96
N ASN A 59 -9.62 1.32 -2.97
CA ASN A 59 -8.33 1.90 -2.61
C ASN A 59 -7.31 1.80 -3.75
N LEU A 60 -7.39 0.79 -4.63
CA LEU A 60 -6.53 0.71 -5.81
C LEU A 60 -6.79 1.85 -6.80
N LEU A 61 -8.03 2.33 -6.93
CA LEU A 61 -8.34 3.52 -7.73
C LEU A 61 -7.69 4.78 -7.14
N TYR A 62 -7.74 4.92 -5.82
CA TYR A 62 -7.06 6.02 -5.12
C TYR A 62 -5.55 5.90 -5.21
N GLU A 63 -4.99 4.68 -5.19
CA GLU A 63 -3.56 4.42 -5.32
C GLU A 63 -3.01 4.87 -6.67
N ILE A 64 -3.73 4.62 -7.76
CA ILE A 64 -3.36 5.11 -9.10
C ILE A 64 -3.16 6.63 -9.08
N ILE A 65 -4.11 7.35 -8.50
CA ILE A 65 -4.05 8.82 -8.40
C ILE A 65 -2.98 9.26 -7.40
N ASN A 66 -2.78 8.53 -6.31
CA ASN A 66 -1.74 8.80 -5.33
C ASN A 66 -0.35 8.70 -5.96
N GLU A 67 -0.07 7.65 -6.71
CA GLU A 67 1.21 7.49 -7.41
C GLU A 67 1.43 8.53 -8.51
N ALA A 68 0.36 8.95 -9.17
CA ALA A 68 0.42 10.03 -10.16
C ALA A 68 0.69 11.42 -9.55
N ILE A 69 0.30 11.65 -8.29
CA ILE A 69 0.35 12.96 -7.64
C ILE A 69 1.41 13.01 -6.55
N ILE A 70 1.33 12.14 -5.55
CA ILE A 70 2.16 12.22 -4.33
C ILE A 70 3.61 11.86 -4.62
N LEU A 71 3.85 10.82 -5.40
CA LEU A 71 5.19 10.37 -5.72
C LEU A 71 6.01 11.45 -6.46
N PRO A 72 5.49 12.12 -7.51
CA PRO A 72 6.19 13.23 -8.15
C PRO A 72 6.34 14.46 -7.25
N LEU A 73 5.45 14.62 -6.28
CA LEU A 73 5.43 15.79 -5.41
C LEU A 73 6.70 15.89 -4.56
N PHE A 74 7.21 14.79 -4.03
CA PHE A 74 8.49 14.72 -3.34
C PHE A 74 9.62 15.34 -4.18
N PHE A 75 9.62 15.06 -5.47
CA PHE A 75 10.63 15.59 -6.38
C PHE A 75 10.51 17.11 -6.58
N PHE A 76 9.28 17.64 -6.70
CA PHE A 76 9.05 19.04 -7.00
C PHE A 76 9.03 19.96 -5.79
N VAL A 77 8.56 19.46 -4.65
CA VAL A 77 8.52 20.21 -3.40
C VAL A 77 9.89 20.18 -2.70
N GLY A 78 10.57 19.03 -2.67
CA GLY A 78 11.87 18.88 -2.02
C GLY A 78 13.02 19.66 -2.68
N LYS A 79 12.90 20.00 -3.97
CA LYS A 79 13.96 20.76 -4.69
C LYS A 79 14.02 22.24 -4.35
N ILE A 80 13.02 22.85 -3.72
CA ILE A 80 12.91 24.31 -3.55
C ILE A 80 12.67 24.65 -2.08
N THR A 81 13.50 24.13 -1.20
CA THR A 81 13.46 24.48 0.23
C THR A 81 14.10 25.83 0.54
N ASN A 82 14.95 26.33 -0.35
CA ASN A 82 15.68 27.59 -0.15
C ASN A 82 14.84 28.85 -0.48
N ASP A 83 13.79 28.75 -1.32
CA ASP A 83 12.86 29.83 -1.60
C ASP A 83 11.52 29.58 -0.92
N LYS A 84 11.32 30.24 0.22
CA LYS A 84 10.13 30.09 1.05
C LYS A 84 8.84 30.52 0.35
N ALA A 85 8.90 31.52 -0.52
CA ALA A 85 7.72 32.03 -1.24
C ALA A 85 7.29 31.05 -2.33
N GLU A 86 8.25 30.56 -3.12
CA GLU A 86 7.97 29.56 -4.16
C GLU A 86 7.55 28.22 -3.53
N PHE A 87 8.18 27.78 -2.44
CA PHE A 87 7.76 26.59 -1.69
C PHE A 87 6.30 26.71 -1.22
N THR A 88 5.95 27.87 -0.59
CA THR A 88 4.59 28.10 -0.12
C THR A 88 3.59 28.13 -1.27
N ASN A 89 3.94 28.69 -2.44
CA ASN A 89 3.10 28.67 -3.63
C ASN A 89 2.87 27.22 -4.12
N ARG A 90 3.91 26.40 -4.21
CA ARG A 90 3.78 24.99 -4.64
C ARG A 90 2.98 24.16 -3.64
N LEU A 91 3.13 24.42 -2.35
CA LEU A 91 2.35 23.77 -1.32
C LEU A 91 0.87 24.12 -1.47
N LYS A 92 0.51 25.39 -1.68
CA LYS A 92 -0.88 25.83 -1.90
C LYS A 92 -1.49 25.24 -3.14
N THR A 93 -0.82 25.42 -4.28
CA THR A 93 -1.32 24.95 -5.58
C THR A 93 -1.37 23.44 -5.64
N GLY A 94 -0.41 22.74 -5.02
CA GLY A 94 -0.40 21.28 -4.89
C GLY A 94 -1.55 20.77 -4.02
N LEU A 95 -1.79 21.36 -2.85
CA LEU A 95 -2.93 21.01 -1.99
C LEU A 95 -4.27 21.23 -2.70
N LEU A 96 -4.42 22.37 -3.37
CA LEU A 96 -5.66 22.68 -4.10
C LEU A 96 -5.90 21.67 -5.22
N THR A 97 -4.87 21.36 -6.01
CA THR A 97 -4.97 20.37 -7.09
C THR A 97 -5.28 18.98 -6.56
N THR A 98 -4.60 18.56 -5.50
CA THR A 98 -4.85 17.27 -4.84
C THR A 98 -6.28 17.20 -4.31
N LEU A 99 -6.75 18.25 -3.64
CA LEU A 99 -8.14 18.35 -3.16
C LEU A 99 -9.14 18.25 -4.31
N CYS A 100 -8.94 18.99 -5.40
CA CYS A 100 -9.84 18.97 -6.56
C CYS A 100 -9.90 17.57 -7.19
N ILE A 101 -8.75 16.95 -7.47
CA ILE A 101 -8.70 15.63 -8.13
C ILE A 101 -9.34 14.56 -7.23
N TYR A 102 -8.99 14.52 -5.94
CA TYR A 102 -9.58 13.54 -5.02
C TYR A 102 -11.05 13.79 -4.77
N SER A 103 -11.51 15.05 -4.72
CA SER A 103 -12.92 15.36 -4.60
C SER A 103 -13.72 14.89 -5.82
N VAL A 104 -13.18 15.08 -7.03
CA VAL A 104 -13.83 14.58 -8.27
C VAL A 104 -13.87 13.05 -8.28
N LEU A 105 -12.75 12.37 -7.98
CA LEU A 105 -12.71 10.91 -7.91
C LEU A 105 -13.67 10.39 -6.86
N SER A 106 -13.65 10.97 -5.64
CA SER A 106 -14.55 10.58 -4.55
C SER A 106 -16.01 10.82 -4.91
N ALA A 107 -16.35 11.93 -5.57
CA ALA A 107 -17.71 12.19 -6.03
C ALA A 107 -18.18 11.12 -7.04
N VAL A 108 -17.33 10.74 -7.99
CA VAL A 108 -17.63 9.65 -8.94
C VAL A 108 -17.87 8.33 -8.20
N ILE A 109 -16.98 7.97 -7.26
CA ILE A 109 -17.12 6.73 -6.48
C ILE A 109 -18.38 6.77 -5.60
N ILE A 110 -18.71 7.88 -4.94
CA ILE A 110 -19.90 8.05 -4.10
C ILE A 110 -21.20 7.88 -4.94
N ILE A 111 -21.26 8.52 -6.11
CA ILE A 111 -22.43 8.45 -6.99
C ILE A 111 -22.61 7.04 -7.56
N PHE A 112 -21.51 6.44 -8.01
CA PHE A 112 -21.52 5.15 -8.70
C PHE A 112 -21.17 3.97 -7.79
N ALA A 113 -21.13 4.11 -6.44
CA ALA A 113 -20.73 3.05 -5.51
C ALA A 113 -21.48 1.73 -5.74
N ARG A 114 -22.82 1.76 -5.90
CA ARG A 114 -23.63 0.57 -6.13
C ARG A 114 -23.37 -0.06 -7.51
N PRO A 115 -23.41 0.67 -8.64
CA PRO A 115 -23.02 0.15 -9.95
C PRO A 115 -21.59 -0.43 -9.99
N LEU A 116 -20.64 0.23 -9.35
CA LEU A 116 -19.25 -0.25 -9.27
C LEU A 116 -19.15 -1.58 -8.49
N LEU A 117 -19.86 -1.71 -7.37
CA LEU A 117 -19.95 -2.97 -6.61
C LEU A 117 -20.58 -4.09 -7.45
N GLN A 118 -21.62 -3.80 -8.22
CA GLN A 118 -22.22 -4.76 -9.15
C GLN A 118 -21.25 -5.18 -10.26
N LEU A 119 -20.51 -4.22 -10.83
CA LEU A 119 -19.44 -4.49 -11.80
C LEU A 119 -18.37 -5.41 -11.20
N MET A 120 -18.04 -5.20 -9.93
CA MET A 120 -17.09 -6.03 -9.18
C MET A 120 -17.68 -7.34 -8.68
N ALA A 121 -18.93 -7.68 -9.08
CA ALA A 121 -19.63 -8.90 -8.69
C ALA A 121 -19.78 -9.09 -7.17
N ALA A 122 -19.96 -8.00 -6.42
CA ALA A 122 -20.25 -8.08 -4.99
C ALA A 122 -21.60 -8.77 -4.75
N SER A 123 -21.69 -9.57 -3.67
CA SER A 123 -22.93 -10.27 -3.30
C SER A 123 -24.08 -9.30 -3.09
N PRO A 124 -25.29 -9.60 -3.59
CA PRO A 124 -26.47 -8.77 -3.36
C PRO A 124 -26.74 -8.49 -1.88
N ASP A 125 -26.43 -9.44 -0.98
CA ASP A 125 -26.70 -9.34 0.46
C ASP A 125 -25.89 -8.23 1.15
N ILE A 126 -24.71 -7.90 0.63
CA ILE A 126 -23.84 -6.86 1.20
C ILE A 126 -23.82 -5.57 0.38
N LEU A 127 -24.55 -5.50 -0.74
CA LEU A 127 -24.41 -4.44 -1.72
C LEU A 127 -24.69 -3.05 -1.13
N ASP A 128 -25.80 -2.87 -0.41
CA ASP A 128 -26.20 -1.58 0.15
C ASP A 128 -25.32 -1.18 1.34
N ALA A 129 -24.96 -2.14 2.19
CA ALA A 129 -24.04 -1.90 3.32
C ALA A 129 -22.65 -1.51 2.82
N SER A 130 -22.13 -2.23 1.82
CA SER A 130 -20.84 -1.92 1.20
C SER A 130 -20.86 -0.57 0.47
N ALA A 131 -21.96 -0.23 -0.22
CA ALA A 131 -22.09 1.07 -0.89
C ALA A 131 -22.07 2.23 0.13
N THR A 132 -22.74 2.06 1.27
CA THR A 132 -22.72 3.04 2.35
C THR A 132 -21.32 3.21 2.93
N TYR A 133 -20.65 2.11 3.22
CA TYR A 133 -19.28 2.11 3.73
C TYR A 133 -18.29 2.79 2.77
N ILE A 134 -18.34 2.42 1.47
CA ILE A 134 -17.49 3.03 0.43
C ILE A 134 -17.73 4.53 0.32
N ARG A 135 -18.98 5.00 0.43
CA ARG A 135 -19.29 6.44 0.40
C ARG A 135 -18.63 7.18 1.55
N ILE A 136 -18.69 6.63 2.77
CA ILE A 136 -18.06 7.24 3.95
C ILE A 136 -16.53 7.23 3.79
N GLU A 137 -15.95 6.11 3.38
CA GLU A 137 -14.50 5.98 3.16
C GLU A 137 -14.00 6.86 2.02
N SER A 138 -14.81 7.13 1.01
CA SER A 138 -14.44 8.07 -0.07
C SER A 138 -14.26 9.49 0.45
N VAL A 139 -15.05 9.90 1.45
CA VAL A 139 -14.83 11.18 2.15
C VAL A 139 -13.56 11.11 3.01
N ALA A 140 -13.33 9.99 3.71
CA ALA A 140 -12.13 9.79 4.50
C ALA A 140 -10.83 9.85 3.67
N ASN A 141 -10.87 9.34 2.42
CA ASN A 141 -9.74 9.36 1.50
C ASN A 141 -9.35 10.78 1.08
N ILE A 142 -10.29 11.73 1.00
CA ILE A 142 -9.97 13.14 0.73
C ILE A 142 -9.10 13.71 1.89
N PHE A 143 -9.51 13.50 3.14
CA PHE A 143 -8.72 13.95 4.29
C PHE A 143 -7.40 13.17 4.42
N GLY A 144 -7.41 11.88 4.09
CA GLY A 144 -6.24 11.02 4.10
C GLY A 144 -5.14 11.50 3.15
N ILE A 145 -5.51 11.88 1.92
CA ILE A 145 -4.52 12.39 0.95
C ILE A 145 -4.01 13.78 1.33
N LEU A 146 -4.87 14.65 1.84
CA LEU A 146 -4.44 15.97 2.32
C LEU A 146 -3.46 15.84 3.49
N TYR A 147 -3.71 14.92 4.42
CA TYR A 147 -2.77 14.59 5.50
C TYR A 147 -1.44 14.08 4.93
N SER A 148 -1.47 13.13 4.01
CA SER A 148 -0.26 12.57 3.40
C SER A 148 0.55 13.63 2.66
N PHE A 149 -0.12 14.50 1.89
CA PHE A 149 0.52 15.63 1.21
C PHE A 149 1.20 16.58 2.19
N ALA A 150 0.51 16.93 3.28
CA ALA A 150 1.05 17.81 4.30
C ALA A 150 2.24 17.18 5.05
N CYS A 151 2.26 15.84 5.25
CA CYS A 151 3.42 15.12 5.77
C CYS A 151 4.64 15.25 4.83
N VAL A 152 4.43 15.13 3.52
CA VAL A 152 5.50 15.36 2.52
C VAL A 152 6.10 16.76 2.66
N ALA A 153 5.26 17.78 2.87
CA ALA A 153 5.72 19.16 3.08
C ALA A 153 6.58 19.29 4.36
N LEU A 154 6.21 18.60 5.45
CA LEU A 154 7.03 18.59 6.69
C LEU A 154 8.39 17.93 6.47
N VAL A 155 8.45 16.84 5.72
CA VAL A 155 9.72 16.19 5.36
C VAL A 155 10.59 17.14 4.51
N ALA A 156 9.99 17.81 3.54
CA ALA A 156 10.70 18.75 2.67
C ALA A 156 11.33 19.93 3.42
N VAL A 157 10.73 20.35 4.55
CA VAL A 157 11.29 21.41 5.42
C VAL A 157 12.12 20.85 6.60
N GLU A 158 12.64 19.63 6.47
CA GLU A 158 13.52 18.96 7.44
C GLU A 158 12.87 18.79 8.84
N LYS A 159 11.57 18.50 8.85
CA LYS A 159 10.80 18.26 10.09
C LYS A 159 10.26 16.80 10.16
N GLU A 160 11.02 15.84 9.69
CA GLU A 160 10.67 14.42 9.70
C GLU A 160 10.37 13.86 11.09
N LYS A 161 10.99 14.41 12.15
CA LYS A 161 10.66 14.02 13.53
C LYS A 161 9.19 14.26 13.87
N LEU A 162 8.60 15.34 13.33
CA LEU A 162 7.17 15.61 13.52
C LEU A 162 6.30 14.59 12.81
N VAL A 163 6.73 14.10 11.63
CA VAL A 163 6.01 13.06 10.89
C VAL A 163 5.99 11.75 11.70
N TYR A 164 7.08 11.38 12.35
CA TYR A 164 7.13 10.22 13.25
C TYR A 164 6.16 10.35 14.42
N ILE A 165 6.13 11.51 15.07
CA ILE A 165 5.19 11.80 16.18
C ILE A 165 3.74 11.73 15.68
N LEU A 166 3.45 12.30 14.49
CA LEU A 166 2.11 12.30 13.91
C LEU A 166 1.68 10.89 13.49
N THR A 167 2.59 10.04 13.02
CA THR A 167 2.30 8.64 12.71
C THR A 167 1.93 7.86 13.98
N GLY A 168 2.68 8.06 15.07
CA GLY A 168 2.33 7.49 16.38
C GLY A 168 1.00 8.02 16.93
N ALA A 169 0.75 9.33 16.80
CA ALA A 169 -0.52 9.93 17.18
C ALA A 169 -1.69 9.39 16.35
N LYS A 170 -1.49 9.18 15.02
CA LYS A 170 -2.49 8.56 14.16
C LYS A 170 -2.87 7.17 14.63
N LEU A 171 -1.88 6.33 14.98
CA LEU A 171 -2.12 5.00 15.53
C LEU A 171 -3.00 5.07 16.78
N ILE A 172 -2.60 5.88 17.77
CA ILE A 172 -3.32 6.00 19.04
C ILE A 172 -4.74 6.53 18.81
N LEU A 173 -4.89 7.62 18.06
CA LEU A 173 -6.19 8.22 17.77
C LEU A 173 -7.11 7.27 16.98
N SER A 174 -6.57 6.49 16.05
CA SER A 174 -7.36 5.50 15.31
C SER A 174 -7.86 4.39 16.23
N ILE A 175 -7.01 3.83 17.10
CA ILE A 175 -7.42 2.80 18.06
C ILE A 175 -8.48 3.35 19.03
N ILE A 176 -8.28 4.54 19.57
CA ILE A 176 -9.26 5.18 20.45
C ILE A 176 -10.58 5.38 19.72
N SER A 177 -10.55 5.97 18.52
CA SER A 177 -11.76 6.23 17.73
C SER A 177 -12.50 4.95 17.37
N ASP A 178 -11.79 3.90 16.93
CA ASP A 178 -12.39 2.60 16.62
C ASP A 178 -12.96 1.92 17.88
N THR A 179 -12.32 2.08 19.04
CA THR A 179 -12.85 1.59 20.32
C THR A 179 -14.19 2.23 20.67
N PHE A 180 -14.38 3.52 20.41
CA PHE A 180 -15.64 4.22 20.67
C PHE A 180 -16.69 4.06 19.57
N LEU A 181 -16.29 3.80 18.33
CA LEU A 181 -17.22 3.76 17.19
C LEU A 181 -17.53 2.36 16.69
N VAL A 182 -16.60 1.40 16.82
CA VAL A 182 -16.69 0.08 16.19
C VAL A 182 -16.82 -1.06 17.19
N SER A 183 -16.09 -0.98 18.35
CA SER A 183 -15.98 -2.11 19.27
C SER A 183 -17.32 -2.58 19.81
N SER A 184 -17.37 -3.81 20.34
CA SER A 184 -18.54 -4.38 21.03
C SER A 184 -18.68 -3.93 22.49
N LEU A 185 -17.85 -2.98 22.97
CA LEU A 185 -17.89 -2.50 24.34
C LEU A 185 -19.18 -1.72 24.64
N PRO A 186 -19.70 -1.74 25.90
CA PRO A 186 -20.99 -1.14 26.23
C PRO A 186 -21.09 0.37 26.00
N PHE A 187 -19.96 1.09 26.00
CA PHE A 187 -19.88 2.53 25.77
C PHE A 187 -19.62 2.88 24.29
N SER A 188 -19.44 1.90 23.42
CA SER A 188 -19.24 2.10 22.00
C SER A 188 -20.55 2.42 21.29
N ALA A 189 -20.46 3.28 20.27
CA ALA A 189 -21.61 3.59 19.41
C ALA A 189 -22.00 2.40 18.50
N GLN A 190 -21.16 1.38 18.39
CA GLN A 190 -21.40 0.13 17.66
C GLN A 190 -21.89 0.35 16.21
N LEU A 191 -21.25 1.29 15.51
CA LEU A 191 -21.60 1.67 14.13
C LEU A 191 -21.20 0.62 13.09
N GLY A 192 -20.65 -0.51 13.53
CA GLY A 192 -20.19 -1.57 12.66
C GLY A 192 -19.06 -1.10 11.74
N VAL A 193 -19.06 -1.63 10.52
CA VAL A 193 -18.03 -1.29 9.51
C VAL A 193 -18.05 0.21 9.17
N ASN A 194 -19.20 0.88 9.21
CA ASN A 194 -19.30 2.32 8.96
C ASN A 194 -18.54 3.17 9.99
N GLY A 195 -18.43 2.69 11.24
CA GLY A 195 -17.63 3.32 12.28
C GLY A 195 -16.17 3.49 11.89
N ILE A 196 -15.62 2.56 11.10
CA ILE A 196 -14.26 2.64 10.55
C ILE A 196 -14.08 3.88 9.67
N GLY A 197 -15.00 4.07 8.72
CA GLY A 197 -14.93 5.23 7.81
C GLY A 197 -15.06 6.55 8.55
N ILE A 198 -15.95 6.62 9.55
CA ILE A 198 -16.12 7.81 10.40
C ILE A 198 -14.85 8.06 11.20
N SER A 199 -14.25 7.02 11.79
CA SER A 199 -12.97 7.09 12.50
C SER A 199 -11.86 7.64 11.59
N ASN A 200 -11.77 7.14 10.36
CA ASN A 200 -10.80 7.60 9.38
C ASN A 200 -11.00 9.09 9.00
N ILE A 201 -12.25 9.54 8.84
CA ILE A 201 -12.56 10.97 8.61
C ILE A 201 -12.05 11.82 9.77
N ILE A 202 -12.44 11.48 11.01
CA ILE A 202 -12.10 12.25 12.20
C ILE A 202 -10.58 12.33 12.38
N VAL A 203 -9.90 11.19 12.34
CA VAL A 203 -8.46 11.11 12.59
C VAL A 203 -7.67 11.85 11.50
N ASN A 204 -7.95 11.60 10.22
CA ASN A 204 -7.23 12.25 9.13
C ASN A 204 -7.50 13.76 9.09
N ALA A 205 -8.73 14.20 9.31
CA ALA A 205 -9.06 15.63 9.36
C ALA A 205 -8.36 16.34 10.52
N CYS A 206 -8.40 15.77 11.73
CA CYS A 206 -7.72 16.35 12.89
C CYS A 206 -6.21 16.46 12.67
N LEU A 207 -5.57 15.40 12.16
CA LEU A 207 -4.13 15.40 11.91
C LEU A 207 -3.75 16.36 10.79
N PHE A 208 -4.55 16.45 9.72
CA PHE A 208 -4.35 17.44 8.66
C PHE A 208 -4.39 18.87 9.22
N ILE A 209 -5.40 19.21 10.03
CA ILE A 209 -5.51 20.53 10.66
C ILE A 209 -4.28 20.82 11.54
N ILE A 210 -3.84 19.84 12.33
CA ILE A 210 -2.65 19.99 13.19
C ILE A 210 -1.42 20.31 12.31
N ILE A 211 -1.19 19.59 11.22
CA ILE A 211 -0.05 19.86 10.32
C ILE A 211 -0.16 21.26 9.70
N MET A 212 -1.36 21.66 9.27
CA MET A 212 -1.55 23.00 8.70
C MET A 212 -1.22 24.12 9.69
N ILE A 213 -1.58 23.94 10.97
CA ILE A 213 -1.20 24.86 12.04
C ILE A 213 0.31 24.87 12.26
N MET A 214 0.95 23.69 12.26
CA MET A 214 2.40 23.55 12.40
C MET A 214 3.15 24.26 11.26
N LEU A 215 2.75 24.03 10.01
CA LEU A 215 3.33 24.69 8.83
C LEU A 215 3.15 26.20 8.89
N GLY A 216 1.99 26.68 9.34
CA GLY A 216 1.72 28.09 9.58
C GLY A 216 2.67 28.71 10.62
N ARG A 217 2.92 28.02 11.74
CA ARG A 217 3.87 28.45 12.79
C ARG A 217 5.33 28.43 12.30
N LEU A 218 5.69 27.57 11.34
CA LEU A 218 6.98 27.57 10.69
C LEU A 218 7.10 28.69 9.63
N GLY A 219 6.01 29.44 9.43
CA GLY A 219 5.94 30.59 8.52
C GLY A 219 5.58 30.22 7.08
N TYR A 220 5.06 28.99 6.83
CA TYR A 220 4.50 28.57 5.55
C TYR A 220 3.00 28.76 5.57
N ASN A 221 2.56 30.02 5.36
CA ASN A 221 1.13 30.36 5.47
C ASN A 221 0.36 29.92 4.20
N VAL A 222 -0.16 28.71 4.22
CA VAL A 222 -0.93 28.12 3.12
C VAL A 222 -2.24 28.87 2.86
N PHE A 223 -2.86 29.44 3.91
CA PHE A 223 -4.13 30.18 3.79
C PHE A 223 -3.95 31.69 3.54
N GLY A 224 -2.70 32.17 3.44
CA GLY A 224 -2.42 33.57 3.18
C GLY A 224 -2.85 34.01 1.77
N ARG A 225 -3.18 35.29 1.59
CA ARG A 225 -3.52 35.87 0.28
C ARG A 225 -2.25 36.10 -0.54
N SER A 226 -1.86 35.12 -1.35
CA SER A 226 -0.79 35.28 -2.37
C SER A 226 -1.31 34.84 -3.73
N LYS A 227 -0.77 35.39 -4.80
CA LYS A 227 -1.09 34.95 -6.17
C LYS A 227 -0.68 33.47 -6.32
N LEU A 228 -1.58 32.66 -6.84
CA LEU A 228 -1.34 31.24 -7.14
C LEU A 228 -0.66 31.15 -8.52
N SER A 229 0.49 30.45 -8.60
CA SER A 229 1.13 30.14 -9.86
C SER A 229 1.18 28.64 -10.07
N PHE A 230 0.61 28.18 -11.19
CA PHE A 230 0.59 26.77 -11.59
C PHE A 230 1.65 26.42 -12.65
N SER A 231 2.60 27.32 -12.93
CA SER A 231 3.59 27.18 -14.00
C SER A 231 4.44 25.91 -13.89
N TRP A 232 4.73 25.46 -12.67
CA TRP A 232 5.49 24.25 -12.39
C TRP A 232 4.74 22.94 -12.70
N MET A 233 3.41 22.99 -12.80
CA MET A 233 2.57 21.80 -12.96
C MET A 233 2.77 21.06 -14.28
N LYS A 234 3.20 21.74 -15.35
CA LYS A 234 3.50 21.08 -16.63
C LYS A 234 4.56 19.98 -16.49
N SER A 235 5.60 20.26 -15.74
CA SER A 235 6.68 19.28 -15.47
C SER A 235 6.21 18.17 -14.52
N PHE A 236 5.36 18.51 -13.54
CA PHE A 236 4.75 17.59 -12.60
C PHE A 236 3.89 16.54 -13.32
N VAL A 237 2.95 16.97 -14.19
CA VAL A 237 2.05 16.08 -14.94
C VAL A 237 2.81 15.09 -15.82
N LYS A 238 3.94 15.51 -16.41
CA LYS A 238 4.76 14.61 -17.25
C LYS A 238 5.35 13.43 -16.44
N ILE A 239 5.83 13.68 -15.22
CA ILE A 239 6.42 12.63 -14.37
C ILE A 239 5.32 11.78 -13.75
N GLY A 240 4.29 12.42 -13.18
CA GLY A 240 3.16 11.74 -12.56
C GLY A 240 2.34 10.90 -13.52
N GLY A 241 2.22 11.34 -14.77
CA GLY A 241 1.49 10.59 -15.80
C GLY A 241 2.11 9.23 -16.10
N VAL A 242 3.44 9.10 -16.12
CA VAL A 242 4.11 7.81 -16.35
C VAL A 242 3.92 6.87 -15.17
N SER A 243 4.10 7.39 -13.95
CA SER A 243 3.91 6.62 -12.71
C SER A 243 2.44 6.19 -12.55
N GLY A 244 1.50 7.10 -12.80
CA GLY A 244 0.07 6.80 -12.75
C GLY A 244 -0.38 5.79 -13.82
N LEU A 245 0.23 5.78 -15.02
CA LEU A 245 -0.08 4.79 -16.06
C LEU A 245 0.40 3.39 -15.67
N GLU A 246 1.60 3.26 -15.10
CA GLU A 246 2.09 1.98 -14.57
C GLU A 246 1.14 1.45 -13.49
N SER A 247 0.82 2.28 -12.51
CA SER A 247 -0.11 1.95 -11.45
C SER A 247 -1.51 1.58 -11.97
N LEU A 248 -2.00 2.27 -12.99
CA LEU A 248 -3.27 1.95 -13.66
C LEU A 248 -3.27 0.53 -14.23
N VAL A 249 -2.25 0.17 -15.01
CA VAL A 249 -2.15 -1.16 -15.64
C VAL A 249 -2.14 -2.26 -14.58
N ARG A 250 -1.29 -2.11 -13.57
CA ARG A 250 -1.16 -3.06 -12.47
C ARG A 250 -2.44 -3.20 -11.66
N ASN A 251 -3.02 -2.10 -11.24
CA ASN A 251 -4.18 -2.11 -10.34
C ASN A 251 -5.47 -2.54 -11.05
N VAL A 252 -5.68 -2.16 -12.32
CA VAL A 252 -6.85 -2.63 -13.08
C VAL A 252 -6.78 -4.14 -13.31
N ALA A 253 -5.61 -4.69 -13.65
CA ALA A 253 -5.45 -6.13 -13.79
C ALA A 253 -5.77 -6.86 -12.46
N TYR A 254 -5.25 -6.37 -11.34
CA TYR A 254 -5.55 -6.93 -10.02
C TYR A 254 -7.03 -6.83 -9.65
N MET A 255 -7.67 -5.69 -9.92
CA MET A 255 -9.11 -5.51 -9.68
C MET A 255 -9.96 -6.51 -10.45
N LEU A 256 -9.68 -6.73 -11.73
CA LEU A 256 -10.46 -7.63 -12.59
C LEU A 256 -10.17 -9.10 -12.31
N MET A 257 -8.90 -9.46 -12.13
CA MET A 257 -8.48 -10.86 -12.05
C MET A 257 -8.44 -11.41 -10.62
N VAL A 258 -8.26 -10.56 -9.63
CA VAL A 258 -8.23 -11.01 -8.22
C VAL A 258 -9.47 -10.53 -7.49
N SER A 259 -9.63 -9.22 -7.27
CA SER A 259 -10.69 -8.68 -6.41
C SER A 259 -12.10 -9.06 -6.92
N ARG A 260 -12.34 -8.95 -8.23
CA ARG A 260 -13.62 -9.33 -8.82
C ARG A 260 -13.86 -10.85 -8.76
N MET A 261 -12.83 -11.66 -9.03
CA MET A 261 -12.97 -13.13 -8.98
C MET A 261 -13.23 -13.64 -7.56
N VAL A 262 -12.61 -13.01 -6.55
CA VAL A 262 -12.86 -13.30 -5.13
C VAL A 262 -14.32 -12.96 -4.76
N ASN A 263 -14.89 -11.89 -5.28
CA ASN A 263 -16.30 -11.57 -5.13
C ASN A 263 -17.20 -12.60 -5.81
N VAL A 264 -16.87 -13.06 -7.03
CA VAL A 264 -17.62 -14.09 -7.76
C VAL A 264 -17.76 -15.39 -6.94
N VAL A 265 -16.73 -15.76 -6.18
CA VAL A 265 -16.76 -16.97 -5.33
C VAL A 265 -17.28 -16.71 -3.91
N GLY A 266 -17.63 -15.46 -3.56
CA GLY A 266 -18.18 -15.09 -2.26
C GLY A 266 -17.17 -15.10 -1.10
N GLU A 267 -15.86 -15.06 -1.39
CA GLU A 267 -14.79 -15.23 -0.39
C GLU A 267 -14.03 -13.94 -0.07
N GLN A 268 -14.66 -12.79 -0.30
CA GLN A 268 -13.98 -11.49 -0.11
C GLN A 268 -13.49 -11.26 1.33
N GLY A 269 -14.26 -11.70 2.33
CA GLY A 269 -13.86 -11.58 3.74
C GLY A 269 -12.63 -12.41 4.06
N THR A 270 -12.62 -13.69 3.68
CA THR A 270 -11.48 -14.60 3.87
C THR A 270 -10.23 -14.08 3.18
N TYR A 271 -10.38 -13.64 1.93
CA TYR A 271 -9.26 -13.11 1.15
C TYR A 271 -8.72 -11.80 1.74
N TRP A 272 -9.60 -10.91 2.19
CA TRP A 272 -9.20 -9.65 2.82
C TRP A 272 -8.41 -9.87 4.12
N VAL A 273 -8.84 -10.79 4.99
CA VAL A 273 -8.12 -11.11 6.23
C VAL A 273 -6.78 -11.78 5.92
N ALA A 274 -6.74 -12.71 4.94
CA ALA A 274 -5.49 -13.31 4.47
C ALA A 274 -4.51 -12.26 3.96
N ASN A 275 -4.99 -11.33 3.15
CA ASN A 275 -4.18 -10.25 2.59
C ASN A 275 -3.63 -9.33 3.68
N ASN A 276 -4.45 -8.94 4.67
CA ASN A 276 -3.98 -8.15 5.81
C ASN A 276 -2.93 -8.89 6.64
N PHE A 277 -3.08 -10.21 6.84
CA PHE A 277 -2.07 -11.01 7.53
C PHE A 277 -0.76 -11.07 6.75
N ILE A 278 -0.83 -11.36 5.45
CA ILE A 278 0.35 -11.50 4.59
C ILE A 278 1.07 -10.15 4.45
N TRP A 279 0.38 -9.11 4.00
CA TRP A 279 0.99 -7.80 3.73
C TRP A 279 1.35 -7.04 5.01
N GLY A 280 0.55 -7.21 6.06
CA GLY A 280 0.79 -6.53 7.33
C GLY A 280 1.88 -7.17 8.17
N TRP A 281 1.95 -8.51 8.23
CA TRP A 281 2.86 -9.21 9.14
C TRP A 281 3.99 -9.93 8.43
N LEU A 282 3.70 -10.72 7.39
CA LEU A 282 4.74 -11.49 6.72
C LEU A 282 5.62 -10.61 5.84
N LEU A 283 5.01 -9.81 4.98
CA LEU A 283 5.74 -8.95 4.04
C LEU A 283 6.29 -7.66 4.65
N LEU A 284 5.84 -7.26 5.84
CA LEU A 284 6.33 -6.04 6.48
C LEU A 284 7.87 -5.92 6.49
N PRO A 285 8.62 -6.92 6.97
CA PRO A 285 10.08 -6.83 6.97
C PRO A 285 10.68 -6.75 5.56
N VAL A 286 10.06 -7.44 4.57
CA VAL A 286 10.49 -7.42 3.17
C VAL A 286 10.29 -6.03 2.56
N LEU A 287 9.12 -5.42 2.79
CA LEU A 287 8.80 -4.09 2.28
C LEU A 287 9.71 -3.02 2.90
N GLN A 288 9.98 -3.11 4.21
CA GLN A 288 10.89 -2.17 4.88
C GLN A 288 12.36 -2.38 4.44
N LEU A 289 12.78 -3.61 4.15
CA LEU A 289 14.05 -3.88 3.51
C LEU A 289 14.11 -3.26 2.11
N GLY A 290 13.00 -3.32 1.36
CA GLY A 290 12.87 -2.65 0.08
C GLY A 290 13.07 -1.14 0.16
N GLU A 291 12.44 -0.48 1.13
CA GLU A 291 12.63 0.96 1.37
C GLU A 291 14.10 1.31 1.72
N LEU A 292 14.76 0.46 2.50
CA LEU A 292 16.19 0.60 2.77
C LEU A 292 17.02 0.49 1.48
N ILE A 293 16.78 -0.56 0.66
CA ILE A 293 17.48 -0.78 -0.61
C ILE A 293 17.33 0.43 -1.52
N LYS A 294 16.10 0.94 -1.66
CA LYS A 294 15.81 2.13 -2.45
C LYS A 294 16.62 3.34 -2.00
N GLN A 295 16.70 3.57 -0.69
CA GLN A 295 17.45 4.70 -0.14
C GLN A 295 18.97 4.54 -0.28
N GLU A 296 19.52 3.35 -0.02
CA GLU A 296 20.96 3.09 -0.14
C GLU A 296 21.42 3.16 -1.60
N THR A 297 20.68 2.57 -2.53
CA THR A 297 21.03 2.57 -3.96
C THR A 297 20.82 3.94 -4.63
N ALA A 298 19.96 4.79 -4.06
CA ALA A 298 19.81 6.17 -4.51
C ALA A 298 20.99 7.06 -4.07
N LYS A 299 21.57 6.80 -2.88
CA LYS A 299 22.68 7.57 -2.31
C LYS A 299 24.04 7.17 -2.88
N ASP A 300 24.27 5.87 -3.07
CA ASP A 300 25.55 5.32 -3.53
C ASP A 300 25.33 4.31 -4.67
N GLU A 301 25.93 4.60 -5.83
CA GLU A 301 25.89 3.70 -6.98
C GLU A 301 26.56 2.36 -6.70
N ASN A 302 27.60 2.35 -5.89
CA ASN A 302 28.34 1.15 -5.51
C ASN A 302 27.54 0.24 -4.57
N ALA A 303 26.48 0.74 -3.92
CA ALA A 303 25.62 -0.08 -3.06
C ALA A 303 25.04 -1.27 -3.82
N VAL A 304 24.70 -1.11 -5.11
CA VAL A 304 24.22 -2.21 -5.95
C VAL A 304 25.26 -3.32 -6.06
N ARG A 305 26.54 -2.99 -6.20
CA ARG A 305 27.63 -3.97 -6.29
C ARG A 305 27.98 -4.60 -4.93
N ASN A 306 28.04 -3.75 -3.90
CA ASN A 306 28.59 -4.15 -2.60
C ASN A 306 27.55 -4.80 -1.68
N ASN A 307 26.28 -4.35 -1.74
CA ASN A 307 25.27 -4.71 -0.75
C ASN A 307 24.25 -5.75 -1.26
N THR A 308 24.12 -6.01 -2.57
CA THR A 308 23.09 -6.92 -3.14
C THR A 308 23.13 -8.32 -2.49
N LYS A 309 24.33 -8.91 -2.27
CA LYS A 309 24.42 -10.21 -1.59
C LYS A 309 23.89 -10.17 -0.16
N GLY A 310 24.10 -9.04 0.53
CA GLY A 310 23.61 -8.82 1.88
C GLY A 310 22.08 -8.64 1.91
N TYR A 311 21.50 -7.93 0.93
CA TYR A 311 20.05 -7.81 0.81
C TYR A 311 19.38 -9.16 0.63
N PHE A 312 19.90 -10.02 -0.26
CA PHE A 312 19.42 -11.40 -0.39
C PHE A 312 19.62 -12.23 0.86
N GLY A 313 20.72 -12.03 1.58
CA GLY A 313 20.96 -12.71 2.85
C GLY A 313 19.88 -12.36 3.89
N ILE A 314 19.57 -11.07 4.06
CA ILE A 314 18.50 -10.62 4.97
C ILE A 314 17.12 -11.13 4.49
N THR A 315 16.82 -11.05 3.19
CA THR A 315 15.58 -11.60 2.61
C THR A 315 15.45 -13.09 2.92
N GLY A 316 16.52 -13.87 2.76
CA GLY A 316 16.54 -15.29 3.10
C GLY A 316 16.27 -15.58 4.58
N ILE A 317 16.82 -14.76 5.49
CA ILE A 317 16.52 -14.86 6.93
C ILE A 317 15.05 -14.56 7.21
N ILE A 318 14.49 -13.51 6.60
CA ILE A 318 13.06 -13.15 6.75
C ILE A 318 12.18 -14.31 6.28
N CYS A 319 12.44 -14.86 5.08
CA CYS A 319 11.70 -16.00 4.55
C CYS A 319 11.82 -17.25 5.44
N ALA A 320 13.02 -17.55 5.96
CA ALA A 320 13.21 -18.66 6.89
C ALA A 320 12.38 -18.49 8.17
N LEU A 321 12.30 -17.26 8.71
CA LEU A 321 11.44 -16.96 9.86
C LEU A 321 9.97 -17.21 9.58
N TRP A 322 9.46 -16.95 8.36
CA TRP A 322 8.08 -17.28 8.01
C TRP A 322 7.78 -18.78 8.23
N PHE A 323 8.68 -19.66 7.78
CA PHE A 323 8.49 -21.12 7.94
C PHE A 323 8.61 -21.58 9.40
N VAL A 324 9.51 -20.97 10.17
CA VAL A 324 9.66 -21.26 11.62
C VAL A 324 8.41 -20.84 12.39
N LEU A 325 7.74 -19.76 11.96
CA LEU A 325 6.56 -19.20 12.62
C LEU A 325 5.23 -19.85 12.22
N ILE A 326 5.20 -20.80 11.26
CA ILE A 326 3.97 -21.48 10.81
C ILE A 326 3.11 -22.02 11.97
N PRO A 327 3.67 -22.67 13.04
CA PRO A 327 2.87 -23.17 14.15
C PRO A 327 2.06 -22.10 14.88
N PHE A 328 2.48 -20.83 14.80
CA PHE A 328 1.82 -19.70 15.45
C PHE A 328 0.76 -19.02 14.58
N TYR A 329 0.64 -19.35 13.28
CA TYR A 329 -0.30 -18.69 12.38
C TYR A 329 -1.76 -18.96 12.77
N LYS A 330 -2.14 -20.21 13.01
CA LYS A 330 -3.53 -20.55 13.42
C LYS A 330 -3.93 -19.88 14.74
N PRO A 331 -3.13 -19.95 15.83
CA PRO A 331 -3.40 -19.19 17.05
C PRO A 331 -3.53 -17.68 16.82
N PHE A 332 -2.67 -17.09 16.00
CA PHE A 332 -2.75 -15.67 15.67
C PHE A 332 -4.05 -15.32 14.92
N MET A 333 -4.41 -16.10 13.90
CA MET A 333 -5.65 -15.91 13.13
C MET A 333 -6.89 -16.00 14.02
N LYS A 334 -6.90 -16.95 14.97
CA LYS A 334 -8.02 -17.17 15.86
C LYS A 334 -8.14 -16.08 16.95
N TYR A 335 -7.06 -15.80 17.66
CA TYR A 335 -7.11 -14.99 18.88
C TYR A 335 -6.77 -13.52 18.67
N VAL A 336 -5.98 -13.20 17.63
CA VAL A 336 -5.52 -11.84 17.34
C VAL A 336 -6.33 -11.21 16.19
N LEU A 337 -6.64 -11.97 15.14
CA LEU A 337 -7.50 -11.50 14.05
C LEU A 337 -8.98 -11.76 14.32
N ASN A 338 -9.30 -12.63 15.28
CA ASN A 338 -10.66 -13.04 15.64
C ASN A 338 -11.46 -13.55 14.43
N PHE A 339 -10.84 -14.44 13.65
CA PHE A 339 -11.44 -15.02 12.44
C PHE A 339 -11.94 -16.45 12.74
N ASP A 340 -13.20 -16.74 12.39
CA ASP A 340 -13.84 -18.00 12.77
C ASP A 340 -13.33 -19.20 11.95
N ASP A 341 -13.31 -19.09 10.61
CA ASP A 341 -12.86 -20.18 9.74
C ASP A 341 -11.33 -20.18 9.56
N VAL A 342 -10.64 -20.46 10.68
CA VAL A 342 -9.17 -20.44 10.73
C VAL A 342 -8.54 -21.44 9.76
N ASP A 343 -9.16 -22.59 9.53
CA ASP A 343 -8.59 -23.63 8.67
C ASP A 343 -8.58 -23.20 7.20
N LYS A 344 -9.66 -22.58 6.72
CA LYS A 344 -9.75 -22.01 5.38
C LYS A 344 -8.74 -20.88 5.19
N LEU A 345 -8.66 -19.95 6.16
CA LEU A 345 -7.73 -18.83 6.14
C LEU A 345 -6.27 -19.30 6.11
N PHE A 346 -5.94 -20.27 6.99
CA PHE A 346 -4.61 -20.86 7.05
C PHE A 346 -4.23 -21.57 5.74
N HIS A 347 -5.17 -22.34 5.16
CA HIS A 347 -4.94 -23.02 3.89
C HIS A 347 -4.62 -22.01 2.76
N LEU A 348 -5.40 -20.92 2.68
CA LEU A 348 -5.18 -19.86 1.71
C LEU A 348 -3.79 -19.21 1.87
N VAL A 349 -3.40 -18.90 3.11
CA VAL A 349 -2.07 -18.31 3.40
C VAL A 349 -0.96 -19.29 3.04
N MET A 350 -1.12 -20.59 3.32
CA MET A 350 -0.09 -21.59 3.00
C MET A 350 0.11 -21.78 1.50
N ILE A 351 -0.96 -21.71 0.68
CA ILE A 351 -0.83 -21.72 -0.78
C ILE A 351 0.00 -20.54 -1.26
N LEU A 352 -0.27 -19.36 -0.73
CA LEU A 352 0.38 -18.10 -1.15
C LEU A 352 1.83 -17.98 -0.64
N LEU A 353 2.16 -18.58 0.51
CA LEU A 353 3.44 -18.38 1.19
C LEU A 353 4.65 -18.69 0.29
N GLY A 354 4.61 -19.80 -0.46
CA GLY A 354 5.68 -20.17 -1.37
C GLY A 354 5.91 -19.14 -2.49
N PHE A 355 4.84 -18.59 -3.04
CA PHE A 355 4.90 -17.56 -4.07
C PHE A 355 5.40 -16.23 -3.51
N TYR A 356 5.09 -15.92 -2.26
CA TYR A 356 5.61 -14.72 -1.61
C TYR A 356 7.10 -14.79 -1.28
N VAL A 357 7.70 -15.98 -1.21
CA VAL A 357 9.18 -16.11 -1.19
C VAL A 357 9.79 -15.57 -2.50
N LEU A 358 9.18 -15.89 -3.65
CA LEU A 358 9.62 -15.35 -4.94
C LEU A 358 9.43 -13.84 -5.00
N PHE A 359 8.30 -13.34 -4.54
CA PHE A 359 8.04 -11.89 -4.42
C PHE A 359 9.08 -11.20 -3.52
N ALA A 360 9.47 -11.81 -2.40
CA ALA A 360 10.48 -11.23 -1.50
C ALA A 360 11.85 -11.09 -2.21
N VAL A 361 12.21 -12.07 -3.05
CA VAL A 361 13.42 -12.00 -3.88
C VAL A 361 13.29 -10.91 -4.95
N GLN A 362 12.14 -10.84 -5.64
CA GLN A 362 11.84 -9.82 -6.64
C GLN A 362 11.91 -8.41 -6.07
N ASN A 363 11.41 -8.21 -4.86
CA ASN A 363 11.42 -6.90 -4.19
C ASN A 363 12.83 -6.29 -4.09
N VAL A 364 13.88 -7.11 -4.01
CA VAL A 364 15.27 -6.62 -4.05
C VAL A 364 15.61 -6.00 -5.41
N PHE A 365 15.12 -6.58 -6.50
CA PHE A 365 15.34 -6.07 -7.85
C PHE A 365 14.57 -4.76 -8.06
N ASP A 366 13.28 -4.77 -7.77
CA ASP A 366 12.36 -3.65 -8.00
C ASP A 366 12.79 -2.42 -7.21
N MET A 367 13.15 -2.60 -5.94
CA MET A 367 13.62 -1.50 -5.10
C MET A 367 14.99 -0.96 -5.53
N THR A 368 15.83 -1.81 -6.14
CA THR A 368 17.06 -1.35 -6.80
C THR A 368 16.74 -0.48 -8.01
N PHE A 369 15.77 -0.87 -8.85
CA PHE A 369 15.33 -0.04 -9.98
C PHE A 369 14.77 1.30 -9.53
N TYR A 370 13.95 1.32 -8.48
CA TYR A 370 13.44 2.56 -7.89
C TYR A 370 14.57 3.47 -7.40
N GLY A 371 15.50 2.93 -6.63
CA GLY A 371 16.61 3.70 -6.08
C GLY A 371 17.52 4.27 -7.18
N ARG A 372 17.71 3.54 -8.26
CA ARG A 372 18.50 3.98 -9.43
C ARG A 372 17.71 4.84 -10.42
N GLY A 373 16.44 5.15 -10.16
CA GLY A 373 15.59 5.92 -11.08
C GLY A 373 15.32 5.21 -12.40
N LYS A 374 15.36 3.89 -12.42
CA LYS A 374 15.16 3.05 -13.62
C LYS A 374 13.75 2.45 -13.67
N THR A 375 12.74 3.25 -13.36
CA THR A 375 11.32 2.85 -13.31
C THR A 375 10.76 2.32 -14.63
N ASN A 376 11.44 2.58 -15.76
CA ASN A 376 11.08 1.99 -17.05
C ASN A 376 11.20 0.45 -17.08
N TYR A 377 12.08 -0.16 -16.27
CA TYR A 377 12.12 -1.61 -16.14
C TYR A 377 10.86 -2.13 -15.44
N MET A 378 10.40 -1.45 -14.41
CA MET A 378 9.18 -1.79 -13.67
C MET A 378 7.93 -1.64 -14.53
N LEU A 379 7.83 -0.56 -15.33
CA LEU A 379 6.74 -0.41 -16.30
C LEU A 379 6.74 -1.58 -17.32
N PHE A 380 7.91 -1.99 -17.81
CA PHE A 380 8.03 -3.13 -18.72
C PHE A 380 7.54 -4.43 -18.07
N GLU A 381 7.98 -4.73 -16.85
CA GLU A 381 7.56 -5.89 -16.06
C GLU A 381 6.05 -5.90 -15.85
N SER A 382 5.50 -4.77 -15.38
CA SER A 382 4.07 -4.60 -15.15
C SER A 382 3.26 -4.82 -16.44
N VAL A 383 3.67 -4.25 -17.57
CA VAL A 383 2.98 -4.43 -18.85
C VAL A 383 3.04 -5.89 -19.31
N VAL A 384 4.21 -6.53 -19.23
CA VAL A 384 4.38 -7.94 -19.65
C VAL A 384 3.54 -8.86 -18.76
N THR A 385 3.66 -8.76 -17.45
CA THR A 385 2.94 -9.63 -16.52
C THR A 385 1.43 -9.45 -16.65
N ASN A 386 0.95 -8.22 -16.66
CA ASN A 386 -0.49 -7.98 -16.72
C ASN A 386 -1.10 -8.31 -18.09
N SER A 387 -0.41 -8.03 -19.21
CA SER A 387 -0.94 -8.31 -20.53
C SER A 387 -0.81 -9.79 -20.91
N VAL A 388 0.33 -10.42 -20.61
CA VAL A 388 0.58 -11.82 -21.04
C VAL A 388 -0.06 -12.77 -20.03
N TYR A 389 0.32 -12.70 -18.75
CA TYR A 389 -0.13 -13.67 -17.77
C TYR A 389 -1.61 -13.46 -17.38
N TYR A 390 -1.95 -12.30 -16.82
CA TYR A 390 -3.33 -12.02 -16.40
C TYR A 390 -4.28 -11.87 -17.59
N GLY A 391 -3.82 -11.33 -18.72
CA GLY A 391 -4.59 -11.28 -19.95
C GLY A 391 -4.97 -12.67 -20.47
N MET A 392 -4.06 -13.65 -20.41
CA MET A 392 -4.35 -15.04 -20.75
C MET A 392 -5.44 -15.63 -19.83
N PHE A 393 -5.30 -15.49 -18.51
CA PHE A 393 -6.30 -15.98 -17.56
C PHE A 393 -7.66 -15.30 -17.74
N PHE A 394 -7.67 -14.00 -18.07
CA PHE A 394 -8.90 -13.28 -18.37
C PHE A 394 -9.62 -13.85 -19.60
N ILE A 395 -8.88 -14.17 -20.67
CA ILE A 395 -9.45 -14.83 -21.87
C ILE A 395 -9.98 -16.22 -21.52
N LEU A 396 -9.26 -17.01 -20.73
CA LEU A 396 -9.71 -18.33 -20.27
C LEU A 396 -10.98 -18.24 -19.43
N TYR A 397 -11.09 -17.23 -18.57
CA TYR A 397 -12.30 -16.95 -17.81
C TYR A 397 -13.49 -16.58 -18.71
N LEU A 398 -13.30 -15.65 -19.66
CA LEU A 398 -14.36 -15.25 -20.61
C LEU A 398 -14.85 -16.41 -21.49
N LYS A 399 -13.98 -17.36 -21.80
CA LYS A 399 -14.34 -18.57 -22.55
C LYS A 399 -14.95 -19.68 -21.69
N GLY A 400 -15.09 -19.48 -20.37
CA GLY A 400 -15.58 -20.50 -19.44
C GLY A 400 -14.64 -21.69 -19.23
N ILE A 401 -13.38 -21.63 -19.73
CA ILE A 401 -12.38 -22.69 -19.56
C ILE A 401 -11.81 -22.69 -18.14
N TRP A 402 -11.57 -21.50 -17.58
CA TRP A 402 -11.14 -21.34 -16.20
C TRP A 402 -12.32 -20.84 -15.35
N VAL A 403 -12.72 -21.66 -14.37
CA VAL A 403 -13.77 -21.34 -13.43
C VAL A 403 -13.11 -20.94 -12.10
N PRO A 404 -13.36 -19.73 -11.58
CA PRO A 404 -12.72 -19.28 -10.35
C PRO A 404 -13.19 -20.09 -9.14
N THR A 405 -12.24 -20.46 -8.29
CA THR A 405 -12.40 -20.97 -6.92
C THR A 405 -11.41 -20.23 -6.05
N LEU A 406 -11.60 -20.17 -4.73
CA LEU A 406 -10.64 -19.48 -3.85
C LEU A 406 -9.22 -20.00 -4.03
N THR A 407 -9.04 -21.32 -4.04
CA THR A 407 -7.73 -21.97 -4.32
C THR A 407 -7.22 -21.64 -5.72
N GLY A 408 -8.10 -21.69 -6.74
CA GLY A 408 -7.73 -21.36 -8.13
C GLY A 408 -7.27 -19.91 -8.29
N ILE A 409 -7.93 -18.97 -7.60
CA ILE A 409 -7.55 -17.56 -7.58
C ILE A 409 -6.20 -17.39 -6.88
N ALA A 410 -5.97 -18.06 -5.74
CA ALA A 410 -4.71 -18.03 -5.02
C ALA A 410 -3.54 -18.57 -5.87
N LEU A 411 -3.75 -19.69 -6.57
CA LEU A 411 -2.76 -20.28 -7.47
C LEU A 411 -2.51 -19.39 -8.69
N MET A 412 -3.56 -18.82 -9.28
CA MET A 412 -3.42 -17.87 -10.39
C MET A 412 -2.63 -16.63 -9.94
N PHE A 413 -2.99 -16.04 -8.81
CA PHE A 413 -2.30 -14.84 -8.28
C PHE A 413 -0.85 -15.15 -7.90
N GLY A 414 -0.62 -16.27 -7.19
CA GLY A 414 0.72 -16.73 -6.84
C GLY A 414 1.57 -17.04 -8.08
N GLY A 415 0.99 -17.70 -9.08
CA GLY A 415 1.65 -17.95 -10.36
C GLY A 415 2.00 -16.66 -11.11
N GLY A 416 1.14 -15.62 -11.01
CA GLY A 416 1.43 -14.27 -11.50
C GLY A 416 2.65 -13.65 -10.83
N ASN A 417 2.75 -13.75 -9.49
CA ASN A 417 3.93 -13.30 -8.75
C ASN A 417 5.19 -14.07 -9.17
N ALA A 418 5.09 -15.38 -9.42
CA ALA A 418 6.22 -16.18 -9.90
C ALA A 418 6.65 -15.76 -11.30
N PHE A 419 5.70 -15.55 -12.21
CA PHE A 419 5.97 -15.06 -13.56
C PHE A 419 6.64 -13.68 -13.53
N ASP A 420 6.10 -12.76 -12.76
CA ASP A 420 6.64 -11.42 -12.58
C ASP A 420 8.07 -11.45 -12.00
N SER A 421 8.32 -12.31 -11.00
CA SER A 421 9.65 -12.51 -10.43
C SER A 421 10.69 -13.00 -11.46
N ILE A 422 10.28 -13.83 -12.42
CA ILE A 422 11.14 -14.26 -13.51
C ILE A 422 11.45 -13.10 -14.45
N VAL A 423 10.43 -12.32 -14.84
CA VAL A 423 10.58 -11.15 -15.73
C VAL A 423 11.50 -10.11 -15.08
N SER A 424 11.27 -9.81 -13.79
CA SER A 424 12.09 -8.89 -13.01
C SER A 424 13.55 -9.37 -12.88
N GLY A 425 13.75 -10.66 -12.62
CA GLY A 425 15.09 -11.26 -12.58
C GLY A 425 15.86 -11.13 -13.90
N ILE A 426 15.20 -11.35 -15.04
CA ILE A 426 15.78 -11.16 -16.37
C ILE A 426 16.12 -9.67 -16.59
N ALA A 427 15.18 -8.77 -16.25
CA ALA A 427 15.37 -7.32 -16.35
C ALA A 427 16.57 -6.86 -15.48
N TYR A 428 16.69 -7.39 -14.28
CA TYR A 428 17.80 -7.10 -13.37
C TYR A 428 19.15 -7.60 -13.89
N TYR A 429 19.18 -8.81 -14.48
CA TYR A 429 20.38 -9.32 -15.14
C TYR A 429 20.84 -8.41 -16.29
N VAL A 430 19.91 -8.01 -17.16
CA VAL A 430 20.19 -7.07 -18.27
C VAL A 430 20.67 -5.71 -17.75
N PHE A 431 20.05 -5.20 -16.69
CA PHE A 431 20.43 -3.95 -16.05
C PHE A 431 21.87 -4.01 -15.54
N ARG A 432 22.24 -5.04 -14.78
CA ARG A 432 23.61 -5.23 -14.27
C ARG A 432 24.63 -5.34 -15.37
N LYS A 433 24.35 -6.10 -16.42
CA LYS A 433 25.26 -6.25 -17.58
C LYS A 433 25.51 -4.92 -18.30
N ARG A 434 24.48 -4.07 -18.43
CA ARG A 434 24.60 -2.76 -19.09
C ARG A 434 25.40 -1.74 -18.26
N GLN A 435 25.39 -1.88 -16.95
CA GLN A 435 26.11 -0.99 -16.05
C GLN A 435 27.53 -1.48 -15.70
N ALA A 436 27.96 -2.63 -16.23
CA ALA A 436 29.23 -3.29 -15.91
C ALA A 436 29.45 -3.52 -14.38
N ILE A 437 28.36 -3.80 -13.66
CA ILE A 437 28.32 -4.01 -12.19
C ILE A 437 28.30 -5.52 -11.89
#